data_f8f3db38c31989591fd4852ff3bbe77c
#
_entry.id   f8f3db38c31989591fd4852ff3bbe77c
#
_cell.length_a   1.000
_cell.length_b   1.000
_cell.length_c   1.000
_cell.angle_alpha   90.00
_cell.angle_beta   90.00
_cell.angle_gamma   90.00
#
_symmetry.space_group_name_H-M   'P 1'
#
loop_
_entity.id
_entity.type
_entity.pdbx_description
1 polymer ?
#
loop_
_entity_poly.entity_id
_entity_poly.type
_entity_poly.pdbx_seq_one_letter_code
_entity_poly.pdbx_strand_id
1 'polypeptide(L)'
;MKSAKKILALILAGVMALALLTGCGKATSLNRTIAEGLAEHTKLLLAQEGNKNNISVSYQVPELSRDIAPLFDENWITKDNSDDDVLNRNHTVNGKTVEATLTDILSPYNSAVGVNFLAADVTDVKTPFMEALNLVNSLISLFIVNGEVKNDSYSNIDYASITSLKVAVTHKTVNGRTYALAVVIAEK
;
A
#
# COMPACT_ATOMS: atom_id res chain seq x y z
N MET A 1 -22.92 5.29 12.17
CA MET A 1 -23.21 3.84 12.00
C MET A 1 -23.67 3.40 10.59
N LYS A 2 -24.09 4.28 9.68
CA LYS A 2 -24.45 3.89 8.29
C LYS A 2 -23.22 3.69 7.37
N SER A 3 -22.10 4.38 7.63
CA SER A 3 -20.86 4.26 6.85
C SER A 3 -20.15 2.91 7.04
N ALA A 4 -20.06 2.43 8.27
CA ALA A 4 -19.37 1.17 8.57
C ALA A 4 -20.03 -0.05 7.90
N LYS A 5 -21.36 -0.06 7.79
CA LYS A 5 -22.07 -1.15 7.09
C LYS A 5 -21.88 -1.12 5.58
N LYS A 6 -21.69 0.07 4.98
CA LYS A 6 -21.37 0.20 3.55
C LYS A 6 -19.94 -0.22 3.23
N ILE A 7 -18.99 0.10 4.11
CA ILE A 7 -17.59 -0.33 4.01
C ILE A 7 -17.50 -1.85 4.11
N LEU A 8 -18.20 -2.47 5.05
CA LEU A 8 -18.22 -3.93 5.21
C LEU A 8 -18.83 -4.65 4.01
N ALA A 9 -19.90 -4.10 3.42
CA ALA A 9 -20.52 -4.66 2.22
C ALA A 9 -19.65 -4.55 0.97
N LEU A 10 -18.85 -3.47 0.84
CA LEU A 10 -17.90 -3.26 -0.24
C LEU A 10 -16.69 -4.17 -0.11
N ILE A 11 -16.19 -4.38 1.11
CA ILE A 11 -15.14 -5.36 1.40
C ILE A 11 -15.61 -6.77 0.98
N LEU A 12 -16.84 -7.14 1.27
CA LEU A 12 -17.41 -8.45 0.92
C LEU A 12 -17.57 -8.63 -0.60
N ALA A 13 -17.91 -7.57 -1.34
CA ALA A 13 -18.03 -7.60 -2.80
C ALA A 13 -16.64 -7.74 -3.48
N GLY A 14 -15.62 -7.08 -2.96
CA GLY A 14 -14.23 -7.24 -3.41
C GLY A 14 -13.68 -8.66 -3.19
N VAL A 15 -14.08 -9.33 -2.10
CA VAL A 15 -13.73 -10.72 -1.80
C VAL A 15 -14.22 -11.69 -2.87
N MET A 16 -15.46 -11.52 -3.33
CA MET A 16 -16.03 -12.43 -4.35
C MET A 16 -15.37 -12.23 -5.72
N ALA A 17 -14.96 -11.02 -6.07
CA ALA A 17 -14.23 -10.76 -7.32
C ALA A 17 -12.86 -11.42 -7.33
N LEU A 18 -12.11 -11.39 -6.22
CA LEU A 18 -10.80 -12.06 -6.08
C LEU A 18 -10.91 -13.59 -6.13
N ALA A 19 -11.95 -14.18 -5.55
CA ALA A 19 -12.17 -15.62 -5.60
C ALA A 19 -12.46 -16.14 -7.01
N LEU A 20 -13.01 -15.30 -7.89
CA LEU A 20 -13.30 -15.64 -9.28
C LEU A 20 -12.07 -15.51 -10.19
N LEU A 21 -11.10 -14.66 -9.84
CA LEU A 21 -9.86 -14.47 -10.61
C LEU A 21 -8.85 -15.61 -10.43
N THR A 22 -8.95 -16.40 -9.37
CA THR A 22 -8.08 -17.56 -9.12
C THR A 22 -8.44 -18.79 -9.95
N GLY A 23 -9.52 -18.73 -10.74
CA GLY A 23 -10.07 -19.86 -11.49
C GLY A 23 -9.61 -20.05 -12.93
N CYS A 24 -8.87 -19.10 -13.55
CA CYS A 24 -8.46 -19.21 -14.96
C CYS A 24 -6.98 -18.93 -15.18
N GLY A 25 -6.20 -20.01 -15.18
CA GLY A 25 -5.10 -20.29 -16.09
C GLY A 25 -4.02 -19.24 -16.34
N LYS A 26 -3.21 -18.93 -15.35
CA LYS A 26 -1.75 -18.68 -15.35
C LYS A 26 -1.36 -18.47 -13.89
N ALA A 27 -0.36 -19.19 -13.38
CA ALA A 27 0.14 -19.00 -12.02
C ALA A 27 0.65 -17.54 -11.90
N THR A 28 -0.23 -16.64 -11.50
CA THR A 28 0.14 -15.29 -11.07
C THR A 28 0.97 -15.44 -9.80
N SER A 29 2.11 -14.77 -9.71
CA SER A 29 2.89 -14.81 -8.47
C SER A 29 2.01 -14.28 -7.31
N LEU A 30 2.24 -14.79 -6.10
CA LEU A 30 1.54 -14.34 -4.89
C LEU A 30 1.54 -12.81 -4.78
N ASN A 31 2.70 -12.17 -4.96
CA ASN A 31 2.84 -10.71 -4.93
C ASN A 31 1.90 -10.01 -5.93
N ARG A 32 1.74 -10.59 -7.12
CA ARG A 32 0.84 -10.04 -8.13
C ARG A 32 -0.62 -10.12 -7.71
N THR A 33 -1.05 -11.25 -7.14
CA THR A 33 -2.43 -11.41 -6.65
C THR A 33 -2.76 -10.44 -5.52
N ILE A 34 -1.80 -10.21 -4.60
CA ILE A 34 -1.98 -9.23 -3.53
C ILE A 34 -2.03 -7.80 -4.09
N ALA A 35 -1.16 -7.47 -5.05
CA ALA A 35 -1.17 -6.17 -5.71
C ALA A 35 -2.47 -5.90 -6.47
N GLU A 36 -3.06 -6.91 -7.11
CA GLU A 36 -4.38 -6.82 -7.74
C GLU A 36 -5.48 -6.52 -6.71
N GLY A 37 -5.48 -7.22 -5.57
CA GLY A 37 -6.41 -6.94 -4.46
C GLY A 37 -6.27 -5.53 -3.92
N LEU A 38 -5.05 -5.06 -3.70
CA LEU A 38 -4.77 -3.71 -3.24
C LEU A 38 -5.21 -2.65 -4.25
N ALA A 39 -4.98 -2.88 -5.55
CA ALA A 39 -5.42 -1.98 -6.61
C ALA A 39 -6.94 -1.86 -6.67
N GLU A 40 -7.68 -2.99 -6.62
CA GLU A 40 -9.14 -2.96 -6.62
C GLU A 40 -9.70 -2.25 -5.39
N HIS A 41 -9.11 -2.47 -4.20
CA HIS A 41 -9.49 -1.73 -3.01
C HIS A 41 -9.26 -0.23 -3.17
N THR A 42 -8.10 0.18 -3.70
CA THR A 42 -7.79 1.58 -3.97
C THR A 42 -8.79 2.21 -4.94
N LYS A 43 -9.15 1.53 -6.03
CA LYS A 43 -10.19 2.01 -6.97
C LYS A 43 -11.54 2.24 -6.29
N LEU A 44 -11.94 1.34 -5.38
CA LEU A 44 -13.18 1.48 -4.63
C LEU A 44 -13.16 2.72 -3.73
N LEU A 45 -12.04 2.97 -3.04
CA LEU A 45 -11.87 4.19 -2.24
C LEU A 45 -11.93 5.44 -3.11
N LEU A 46 -11.23 5.45 -4.25
CA LEU A 46 -11.26 6.57 -5.19
C LEU A 46 -12.66 6.86 -5.72
N ALA A 47 -13.43 5.81 -6.03
CA ALA A 47 -14.82 5.95 -6.48
C ALA A 47 -15.71 6.56 -5.38
N GLN A 48 -15.49 6.22 -4.11
CA GLN A 48 -16.19 6.81 -2.96
C GLN A 48 -15.86 8.30 -2.80
N GLU A 49 -14.63 8.70 -3.11
CA GLU A 49 -14.15 10.09 -3.10
C GLU A 49 -14.51 10.85 -4.40
N GLY A 50 -15.38 10.27 -5.23
CA GLY A 50 -15.93 10.93 -6.40
C GLY A 50 -15.16 10.76 -7.70
N ASN A 51 -14.13 9.91 -7.74
CA ASN A 51 -13.46 9.56 -8.99
C ASN A 51 -14.41 8.74 -9.88
N LYS A 52 -14.58 9.19 -11.13
CA LYS A 52 -15.44 8.54 -12.14
C LYS A 52 -14.63 8.01 -13.33
N ASN A 53 -13.31 8.10 -13.26
CA ASN A 53 -12.44 7.70 -14.37
C ASN A 53 -12.34 6.18 -14.47
N ASN A 54 -12.10 5.70 -15.68
CA ASN A 54 -11.66 4.32 -15.88
C ASN A 54 -10.17 4.22 -15.54
N ILE A 55 -9.86 3.78 -14.33
CA ILE A 55 -8.50 3.77 -13.80
C ILE A 55 -7.72 2.59 -14.37
N SER A 56 -6.67 2.88 -15.14
CA SER A 56 -5.70 1.89 -15.58
C SER A 56 -4.78 1.46 -14.44
N VAL A 57 -4.31 0.20 -14.44
CA VAL A 57 -3.41 -0.30 -13.40
C VAL A 57 -2.18 -0.94 -14.01
N SER A 58 -1.02 -0.54 -13.54
CA SER A 58 0.24 -1.24 -13.78
C SER A 58 0.80 -1.79 -12.47
N TYR A 59 1.61 -2.86 -12.56
CA TYR A 59 2.14 -3.55 -11.37
C TYR A 59 3.67 -3.52 -11.36
N GLN A 60 4.22 -2.38 -11.77
CA GLN A 60 5.66 -2.16 -11.89
C GLN A 60 6.08 -0.94 -11.08
N VAL A 61 6.65 -1.18 -9.90
CA VAL A 61 7.37 -0.21 -9.08
C VAL A 61 8.66 -0.89 -8.65
N PRO A 62 9.69 -0.87 -9.52
CA PRO A 62 10.93 -1.62 -9.28
C PRO A 62 11.68 -1.17 -8.03
N GLU A 63 11.51 0.07 -7.60
CA GLU A 63 12.13 0.64 -6.40
C GLU A 63 11.75 -0.15 -5.15
N LEU A 64 10.52 -0.72 -5.09
CA LEU A 64 10.06 -1.48 -3.94
C LEU A 64 10.96 -2.70 -3.67
N SER A 65 11.22 -3.51 -4.68
CA SER A 65 12.02 -4.74 -4.52
C SER A 65 13.52 -4.50 -4.59
N ARG A 66 13.96 -3.50 -5.37
CA ARG A 66 15.38 -3.20 -5.59
C ARG A 66 15.98 -2.36 -4.47
N ASP A 67 15.27 -1.35 -3.99
CA ASP A 67 15.81 -0.30 -3.15
C ASP A 67 15.19 -0.29 -1.74
N ILE A 68 13.88 -0.50 -1.59
CA ILE A 68 13.18 -0.42 -0.29
C ILE A 68 13.31 -1.74 0.49
N ALA A 69 12.91 -2.86 -0.11
CA ALA A 69 12.88 -4.14 0.59
C ALA A 69 14.24 -4.60 1.14
N PRO A 70 15.39 -4.36 0.48
CA PRO A 70 16.70 -4.67 1.06
C PRO A 70 17.01 -3.89 2.33
N LEU A 71 16.53 -2.66 2.45
CA LEU A 71 16.78 -1.76 3.59
C LEU A 71 15.80 -1.98 4.75
N PHE A 72 14.62 -2.55 4.47
CA PHE A 72 13.59 -2.77 5.47
C PHE A 72 14.05 -3.78 6.53
N ASP A 73 14.01 -3.37 7.79
CA ASP A 73 14.30 -4.18 8.97
C ASP A 73 13.28 -3.91 10.10
N GLU A 74 13.43 -4.62 11.24
CA GLU A 74 12.52 -4.48 12.37
C GLU A 74 12.51 -3.09 13.01
N ASN A 75 13.60 -2.32 12.88
CA ASN A 75 13.70 -0.98 13.45
C ASN A 75 12.90 0.06 12.66
N TRP A 76 12.39 -0.32 11.47
CA TRP A 76 11.43 0.50 10.73
C TRP A 76 10.07 0.55 11.40
N ILE A 77 9.86 -0.30 12.41
CA ILE A 77 8.59 -0.44 13.12
C ILE A 77 8.80 0.00 14.57
N THR A 78 7.85 0.76 15.09
CA THR A 78 7.77 1.15 16.50
C THR A 78 6.33 1.07 16.98
N LYS A 79 6.13 1.17 18.27
CA LYS A 79 4.79 1.24 18.87
C LYS A 79 4.37 2.71 19.02
N ASP A 80 3.10 2.99 18.74
CA ASP A 80 2.50 4.25 19.09
C ASP A 80 1.94 4.26 20.54
N ASN A 81 1.21 5.32 20.92
CA ASN A 81 0.62 5.45 22.25
C ASN A 81 -0.54 4.45 22.51
N SER A 82 -1.07 3.81 21.45
CA SER A 82 -2.14 2.81 21.51
C SER A 82 -1.60 1.38 21.47
N ASP A 83 -0.26 1.21 21.49
CA ASP A 83 0.45 -0.06 21.32
C ASP A 83 0.29 -0.68 19.93
N ASP A 84 -0.08 0.15 18.93
CA ASP A 84 -0.16 -0.27 17.54
C ASP A 84 1.20 -0.16 16.85
N ASP A 85 1.49 -1.08 15.92
CA ASP A 85 2.69 -1.04 15.08
C ASP A 85 2.56 0.09 14.04
N VAL A 86 3.49 1.05 14.09
CA VAL A 86 3.57 2.20 13.19
C VAL A 86 4.94 2.33 12.56
N LEU A 87 5.05 3.09 11.45
CA LEU A 87 6.34 3.36 10.83
C LEU A 87 7.22 4.24 11.73
N ASN A 88 8.41 3.74 12.07
CA ASN A 88 9.43 4.49 12.82
C ASN A 88 10.17 5.46 11.89
N ARG A 89 9.51 6.57 11.55
CA ARG A 89 9.98 7.56 10.58
C ARG A 89 11.36 8.14 10.92
N ASN A 90 11.68 8.23 12.22
CA ASN A 90 12.92 8.83 12.72
C ASN A 90 14.08 7.85 12.87
N HIS A 91 13.84 6.54 12.70
CA HIS A 91 14.94 5.57 12.71
C HIS A 91 15.92 5.86 11.57
N THR A 92 17.22 5.72 11.86
CA THR A 92 18.28 6.07 10.91
C THR A 92 18.79 4.84 10.17
N VAL A 93 18.73 4.87 8.85
CA VAL A 93 19.23 3.86 7.93
C VAL A 93 20.31 4.52 7.04
N ASN A 94 21.53 4.02 7.08
CA ASN A 94 22.65 4.56 6.28
C ASN A 94 22.83 6.09 6.39
N GLY A 95 22.63 6.65 7.61
CA GLY A 95 22.79 8.07 7.88
C GLY A 95 21.61 8.96 7.52
N LYS A 96 20.50 8.41 7.04
CA LYS A 96 19.24 9.12 6.78
C LYS A 96 18.11 8.50 7.59
N THR A 97 17.09 9.28 7.93
CA THR A 97 15.87 8.74 8.54
C THR A 97 15.10 7.82 7.56
N VAL A 98 14.30 6.92 8.08
CA VAL A 98 13.39 6.07 7.26
C VAL A 98 12.52 6.94 6.37
N GLU A 99 11.96 8.03 6.92
CA GLU A 99 11.16 8.99 6.15
C GLU A 99 11.95 9.59 4.98
N ALA A 100 13.15 10.13 5.24
CA ALA A 100 13.99 10.70 4.20
C ALA A 100 14.43 9.64 3.17
N THR A 101 14.74 8.43 3.61
CA THR A 101 15.13 7.32 2.75
C THR A 101 14.01 6.94 1.79
N LEU A 102 12.78 6.77 2.29
CA LEU A 102 11.61 6.48 1.45
C LEU A 102 11.29 7.61 0.48
N THR A 103 11.35 8.86 0.95
CA THR A 103 11.11 10.05 0.11
C THR A 103 12.12 10.15 -1.02
N ASP A 104 13.39 9.91 -0.75
CA ASP A 104 14.45 9.92 -1.78
C ASP A 104 14.24 8.80 -2.82
N ILE A 105 13.98 7.55 -2.36
CA ILE A 105 13.78 6.42 -3.26
C ILE A 105 12.54 6.61 -4.13
N LEU A 106 11.48 7.18 -3.58
CA LEU A 106 10.20 7.40 -4.27
C LEU A 106 10.15 8.75 -5.00
N SER A 107 11.21 9.54 -4.98
CA SER A 107 11.30 10.85 -5.65
C SER A 107 11.01 10.83 -7.16
N PRO A 108 11.25 9.75 -7.94
CA PRO A 108 10.83 9.68 -9.33
C PRO A 108 9.31 9.87 -9.53
N TYR A 109 8.53 9.68 -8.48
CA TYR A 109 7.06 9.79 -8.48
C TYR A 109 6.53 11.08 -7.83
N ASN A 110 7.38 12.09 -7.60
CA ASN A 110 6.96 13.36 -6.97
C ASN A 110 5.91 14.14 -7.77
N SER A 111 5.75 13.86 -9.07
CA SER A 111 4.66 14.43 -9.89
C SER A 111 3.33 13.68 -9.77
N ALA A 112 3.30 12.55 -9.09
CA ALA A 112 2.07 11.81 -8.83
C ALA A 112 1.13 12.58 -7.91
N VAL A 113 -0.16 12.31 -8.01
CA VAL A 113 -1.20 12.85 -7.11
C VAL A 113 -0.97 12.38 -5.68
N GLY A 114 -0.49 11.14 -5.52
CA GLY A 114 -0.10 10.58 -4.24
C GLY A 114 0.72 9.32 -4.38
N VAL A 115 1.64 9.11 -3.44
CA VAL A 115 2.46 7.91 -3.29
C VAL A 115 2.29 7.40 -1.87
N ASN A 116 1.96 6.12 -1.72
CA ASN A 116 1.81 5.50 -0.41
C ASN A 116 2.72 4.27 -0.30
N PHE A 117 3.60 4.26 0.70
CA PHE A 117 4.31 3.07 1.16
C PHE A 117 3.52 2.44 2.30
N LEU A 118 3.37 1.12 2.28
CA LEU A 118 2.65 0.33 3.26
C LEU A 118 3.49 -0.89 3.64
N ALA A 119 3.43 -1.28 4.91
CA ALA A 119 3.97 -2.55 5.38
C ALA A 119 3.01 -3.19 6.37
N ALA A 120 2.89 -4.52 6.34
CA ALA A 120 2.06 -5.26 7.29
C ALA A 120 2.72 -6.58 7.66
N ASP A 121 2.66 -6.96 8.95
CA ASP A 121 3.04 -8.31 9.37
C ASP A 121 2.02 -9.33 8.83
N VAL A 122 2.52 -10.29 8.07
CA VAL A 122 1.72 -11.34 7.43
C VAL A 122 2.20 -12.73 7.82
N THR A 123 2.98 -12.86 8.89
CA THR A 123 3.60 -14.11 9.34
C THR A 123 2.60 -15.26 9.44
N ASP A 124 1.41 -15.00 9.99
CA ASP A 124 0.37 -15.99 10.21
C ASP A 124 -0.78 -15.90 9.18
N VAL A 125 -0.62 -15.05 8.16
CA VAL A 125 -1.66 -14.81 7.16
C VAL A 125 -1.57 -15.88 6.07
N LYS A 126 -2.71 -16.50 5.74
CA LYS A 126 -2.74 -17.69 4.85
C LYS A 126 -3.28 -17.41 3.46
N THR A 127 -3.81 -16.23 3.21
CA THR A 127 -4.44 -15.92 1.92
C THR A 127 -4.02 -14.57 1.37
N PRO A 128 -3.83 -14.44 0.05
CA PRO A 128 -3.48 -13.16 -0.59
C PRO A 128 -4.47 -12.06 -0.28
N PHE A 129 -5.73 -12.41 -0.13
CA PHE A 129 -6.78 -11.46 0.24
C PHE A 129 -6.57 -10.84 1.61
N MET A 130 -6.28 -11.68 2.61
CA MET A 130 -6.03 -11.18 3.98
C MET A 130 -4.74 -10.35 4.04
N GLU A 131 -3.73 -10.68 3.24
CA GLU A 131 -2.51 -9.88 3.15
C GLU A 131 -2.81 -8.50 2.55
N ALA A 132 -3.59 -8.43 1.45
CA ALA A 132 -4.03 -7.17 0.88
C ALA A 132 -4.86 -6.34 1.88
N LEU A 133 -5.74 -6.99 2.65
CA LEU A 133 -6.53 -6.32 3.68
C LEU A 133 -5.67 -5.79 4.83
N ASN A 134 -4.67 -6.57 5.27
CA ASN A 134 -3.75 -6.13 6.31
C ASN A 134 -2.91 -4.92 5.84
N LEU A 135 -2.47 -4.90 4.58
CA LEU A 135 -1.78 -3.75 4.00
C LEU A 135 -2.67 -2.49 4.00
N VAL A 136 -3.93 -2.63 3.59
CA VAL A 136 -4.88 -1.50 3.57
C VAL A 136 -5.14 -0.93 4.95
N ASN A 137 -5.19 -1.77 5.98
CA ASN A 137 -5.47 -1.37 7.35
C ASN A 137 -4.19 -1.05 8.16
N SER A 138 -3.02 -1.14 7.52
CA SER A 138 -1.75 -0.97 8.23
C SER A 138 -1.50 0.49 8.59
N LEU A 139 -1.05 0.70 9.83
CA LEU A 139 -0.52 1.98 10.31
C LEU A 139 0.98 2.13 10.02
N ILE A 140 1.66 1.04 9.59
CA ILE A 140 3.05 1.11 9.11
C ILE A 140 3.03 1.68 7.70
N SER A 141 2.88 3.00 7.58
CA SER A 141 2.67 3.67 6.30
C SER A 141 3.36 5.03 6.22
N LEU A 142 3.72 5.42 4.99
CA LEU A 142 4.19 6.77 4.66
C LEU A 142 3.44 7.26 3.43
N PHE A 143 2.79 8.41 3.55
CA PHE A 143 2.05 9.04 2.47
C PHE A 143 2.75 10.31 1.99
N ILE A 144 3.01 10.40 0.69
CA ILE A 144 3.71 11.50 0.02
C ILE A 144 2.77 12.14 -1.01
N VAL A 145 2.64 13.45 -0.98
CA VAL A 145 1.88 14.24 -1.96
C VAL A 145 2.75 15.38 -2.45
N ASN A 146 2.92 15.51 -3.76
CA ASN A 146 3.80 16.52 -4.36
C ASN A 146 5.23 16.53 -3.76
N GLY A 147 5.77 15.35 -3.47
CA GLY A 147 7.11 15.20 -2.87
C GLY A 147 7.21 15.52 -1.38
N GLU A 148 6.11 15.84 -0.72
CA GLU A 148 6.06 16.14 0.72
C GLU A 148 5.34 15.04 1.50
N VAL A 149 5.92 14.63 2.63
CA VAL A 149 5.29 13.69 3.56
C VAL A 149 4.09 14.36 4.23
N LYS A 150 2.96 13.67 4.23
CA LYS A 150 1.73 14.11 4.90
C LYS A 150 1.48 13.27 6.15
N ASN A 151 1.24 13.97 7.26
CA ASN A 151 1.11 13.32 8.57
C ASN A 151 -0.32 12.89 8.90
N ASP A 152 -1.36 13.62 8.45
CA ASP A 152 -2.71 13.43 9.00
C ASP A 152 -3.88 13.72 8.08
N SER A 153 -3.71 14.06 6.83
CA SER A 153 -4.91 14.33 6.03
C SER A 153 -4.74 14.03 4.56
N TYR A 154 -5.61 13.18 4.11
CA TYR A 154 -5.97 13.04 2.71
C TYR A 154 -6.72 14.29 2.19
N SER A 155 -6.75 15.38 2.96
CA SER A 155 -7.34 16.66 2.59
C SER A 155 -6.47 17.34 1.53
N ASN A 156 -7.09 17.89 0.51
CA ASN A 156 -6.48 18.55 -0.65
C ASN A 156 -5.89 17.62 -1.72
N ILE A 157 -6.28 16.35 -1.74
CA ILE A 157 -5.98 15.45 -2.84
C ILE A 157 -7.08 15.58 -3.88
N ASP A 158 -6.68 15.84 -5.12
CA ASP A 158 -7.61 15.84 -6.26
C ASP A 158 -7.86 14.39 -6.74
N TYR A 159 -8.64 13.65 -5.95
CA TYR A 159 -8.98 12.26 -6.25
C TYR A 159 -9.66 12.10 -7.61
N ALA A 160 -10.45 13.11 -8.03
CA ALA A 160 -11.18 13.07 -9.30
C ALA A 160 -10.25 13.11 -10.51
N SER A 161 -9.03 13.62 -10.36
CA SER A 161 -8.06 13.72 -11.46
C SER A 161 -7.27 12.42 -11.72
N ILE A 162 -7.35 11.42 -10.83
CA ILE A 162 -6.58 10.18 -10.92
C ILE A 162 -7.11 9.33 -12.07
N THR A 163 -6.23 8.93 -13.00
CA THR A 163 -6.54 8.09 -14.16
C THR A 163 -5.74 6.79 -14.19
N SER A 164 -4.65 6.71 -13.42
CA SER A 164 -3.85 5.50 -13.35
C SER A 164 -3.31 5.20 -11.95
N LEU A 165 -3.07 3.92 -11.70
CA LEU A 165 -2.40 3.40 -10.51
C LEU A 165 -1.19 2.56 -10.91
N LYS A 166 -0.09 2.72 -10.17
CA LYS A 166 0.99 1.74 -10.16
C LYS A 166 1.01 1.09 -8.77
N VAL A 167 0.97 -0.24 -8.74
CA VAL A 167 0.91 -1.00 -7.49
C VAL A 167 1.94 -2.10 -7.53
N ALA A 168 2.80 -2.18 -6.54
CA ALA A 168 3.72 -3.29 -6.36
C ALA A 168 3.65 -3.82 -4.94
N VAL A 169 3.88 -5.13 -4.81
CA VAL A 169 3.96 -5.83 -3.53
C VAL A 169 5.17 -6.74 -3.55
N THR A 170 5.88 -6.82 -2.43
CA THR A 170 6.95 -7.78 -2.20
C THR A 170 6.92 -8.26 -0.75
N HIS A 171 7.63 -9.36 -0.45
CA HIS A 171 7.74 -9.85 0.92
C HIS A 171 9.18 -9.72 1.40
N LYS A 172 9.31 -9.48 2.71
CA LYS A 172 10.57 -9.45 3.42
C LYS A 172 10.44 -10.20 4.74
N THR A 173 11.31 -11.17 4.96
CA THR A 173 11.39 -11.84 6.28
C THR A 173 12.51 -11.22 7.09
N VAL A 174 12.19 -10.80 8.32
CA VAL A 174 13.10 -10.18 9.28
C VAL A 174 12.86 -10.87 10.64
N ASN A 175 13.90 -11.44 11.23
CA ASN A 175 13.85 -12.09 12.55
C ASN A 175 12.71 -13.10 12.72
N GLY A 176 12.43 -13.89 11.68
CA GLY A 176 11.38 -14.92 11.68
C GLY A 176 9.96 -14.39 11.42
N ARG A 177 9.76 -13.07 11.31
CA ARG A 177 8.50 -12.46 10.87
C ARG A 177 8.53 -12.14 9.39
N THR A 178 7.43 -12.36 8.71
CA THR A 178 7.28 -12.01 7.29
C THR A 178 6.38 -10.79 7.15
N TYR A 179 6.90 -9.78 6.47
CA TYR A 179 6.17 -8.55 6.17
C TYR A 179 5.83 -8.51 4.67
N ALA A 180 4.59 -8.18 4.36
CA ALA A 180 4.23 -7.70 3.05
C ALA A 180 4.55 -6.21 2.99
N LEU A 181 5.28 -5.79 1.96
CA LEU A 181 5.61 -4.40 1.67
C LEU A 181 4.92 -4.00 0.38
N ALA A 182 4.32 -2.84 0.32
CA ALA A 182 3.64 -2.34 -0.86
C ALA A 182 3.96 -0.87 -1.16
N VAL A 183 3.89 -0.52 -2.44
CA VAL A 183 3.87 0.87 -2.90
C VAL A 183 2.67 1.04 -3.82
N VAL A 184 1.87 2.07 -3.57
CA VAL A 184 0.74 2.50 -4.41
C VAL A 184 1.00 3.92 -4.88
N ILE A 185 0.99 4.15 -6.19
CA ILE A 185 1.21 5.45 -6.81
C ILE A 185 -0.04 5.80 -7.62
N ALA A 186 -0.62 6.96 -7.35
CA ALA A 186 -1.79 7.49 -8.05
C ALA A 186 -1.39 8.64 -8.95
N GLU A 187 -1.68 8.54 -10.26
CA GLU A 187 -1.27 9.51 -11.29
C GLU A 187 -2.48 10.06 -12.05
N LYS A 188 -2.29 11.27 -12.63
CA LYS A 188 -3.27 11.90 -13.55
C LYS A 188 -3.25 11.26 -14.90
#